data_86f6d7f99cd965ebfc015b10965c5f4f
#
_entry.id   86f6d7f99cd965ebfc015b10965c5f4f
#
_cell.length_a   1.000
_cell.length_b   1.000
_cell.length_c   1.000
_cell.angle_alpha   90.00
_cell.angle_beta   90.00
_cell.angle_gamma   90.00
#
_symmetry.space_group_name_H-M   'P 1'
#
loop_
_entity.id
_entity.type
_entity.pdbx_description
1 polymer ?
#
loop_
_entity_poly.entity_id
_entity_poly.type
_entity_poly.pdbx_seq_one_letter_code
_entity_poly.pdbx_strand_id
1 'polypeptide(L)'
;VGWIEPRGMVIRQYIMQNYAQEADMLREIAALIAKADTLVTFNGKTFDLPLLESRMVMNRIRAHITDMPHLDLLHAARRVYKLRLGRCSLTALEEAVLGRARQDDLPGAQVPERYFTYLKTGEFALLEDVLRHNFDDVRSLAELTAVICSAYRRPEGLRYEQDILSVGKAFLRGGRTQQARACFKILGHSTLSPQAHLYLSSSYKRGREWEDAAALWKDMIARGEGGVWPYIELAKYYEHVRRDYGRAQRCAAAALQYALNTALLGGED
;
A
#
# COMPACT_ATOMS: atom_id res chain seq x y z
N VAL A 1 -14.75 18.14 0.14
CA VAL A 1 -14.17 17.80 1.45
C VAL A 1 -15.12 16.90 2.21
N GLY A 2 -14.62 15.83 2.85
CA GLY A 2 -15.42 14.94 3.69
C GLY A 2 -14.79 14.79 5.08
N TRP A 3 -15.59 14.54 6.10
CA TRP A 3 -15.12 14.23 7.45
C TRP A 3 -16.05 13.24 8.14
N ILE A 4 -15.55 12.57 9.16
CA ILE A 4 -16.30 11.59 9.93
C ILE A 4 -16.83 12.23 11.22
N GLU A 5 -18.11 12.09 11.47
CA GLU A 5 -18.81 12.47 12.69
C GLU A 5 -19.36 11.22 13.41
N PRO A 6 -19.75 11.31 14.69
CA PRO A 6 -20.34 10.18 15.42
C PRO A 6 -21.58 9.58 14.74
N ARG A 7 -22.30 10.36 13.95
CA ARG A 7 -23.53 9.96 13.24
C ARG A 7 -23.28 9.47 11.81
N GLY A 8 -22.05 9.56 11.30
CA GLY A 8 -21.70 9.14 9.96
C GLY A 8 -20.72 10.08 9.26
N MET A 9 -20.58 9.88 7.95
CA MET A 9 -19.72 10.71 7.11
C MET A 9 -20.51 11.92 6.59
N VAL A 10 -19.93 13.10 6.67
CA VAL A 10 -20.43 14.32 6.05
C VAL A 10 -19.53 14.67 4.87
N ILE A 11 -20.13 14.98 3.73
CA ILE A 11 -19.43 15.46 2.53
C ILE A 11 -19.99 16.84 2.18
N ARG A 12 -19.09 17.82 2.03
CA ARG A 12 -19.42 19.16 1.57
C ARG A 12 -18.66 19.46 0.30
N GLN A 13 -19.38 19.84 -0.73
CA GLN A 13 -18.84 20.21 -2.02
C GLN A 13 -18.94 21.72 -2.20
N TYR A 14 -17.88 22.31 -2.73
CA TYR A 14 -17.78 23.74 -3.00
C TYR A 14 -17.63 23.97 -4.48
N ILE A 15 -18.47 24.85 -5.03
CA ILE A 15 -18.46 25.19 -6.45
C ILE A 15 -18.39 26.71 -6.55
N MET A 16 -17.45 27.21 -7.33
CA MET A 16 -17.42 28.63 -7.70
C MET A 16 -18.35 28.85 -8.90
N GLN A 17 -19.24 29.82 -8.82
CA GLN A 17 -20.04 30.30 -9.93
C GLN A 17 -19.28 31.39 -10.74
N ASN A 18 -18.34 32.05 -10.11
CA ASN A 18 -17.43 33.01 -10.72
C ASN A 18 -16.13 33.12 -9.90
N TYR A 19 -15.09 33.69 -10.50
CA TYR A 19 -13.78 33.79 -9.86
C TYR A 19 -13.73 34.70 -8.63
N ALA A 20 -14.67 35.64 -8.49
CA ALA A 20 -14.73 36.51 -7.32
C ALA A 20 -15.04 35.78 -6.02
N GLN A 21 -15.68 34.60 -6.10
CA GLN A 21 -16.02 33.78 -4.94
C GLN A 21 -14.86 32.91 -4.45
N GLU A 22 -13.73 32.88 -5.16
CA GLU A 22 -12.61 31.98 -4.81
C GLU A 22 -12.08 32.24 -3.41
N ALA A 23 -11.88 33.50 -3.05
CA ALA A 23 -11.32 33.87 -1.74
C ALA A 23 -12.22 33.39 -0.58
N ASP A 24 -13.53 33.50 -0.71
CA ASP A 24 -14.47 33.07 0.34
C ASP A 24 -14.53 31.56 0.44
N MET A 25 -14.57 30.87 -0.69
CA MET A 25 -14.52 29.40 -0.74
C MET A 25 -13.22 28.88 -0.08
N LEU A 26 -12.07 29.47 -0.40
CA LEU A 26 -10.78 29.08 0.18
C LEU A 26 -10.71 29.33 1.69
N ARG A 27 -11.32 30.44 2.20
CA ARG A 27 -11.39 30.69 3.65
C ARG A 27 -12.23 29.64 4.36
N GLU A 28 -13.36 29.22 3.80
CA GLU A 28 -14.17 28.16 4.37
C GLU A 28 -13.45 26.81 4.39
N ILE A 29 -12.76 26.45 3.29
CA ILE A 29 -11.95 25.25 3.21
C ILE A 29 -10.83 25.28 4.25
N ALA A 30 -10.11 26.41 4.38
CA ALA A 30 -9.06 26.58 5.39
C ALA A 30 -9.60 26.41 6.82
N ALA A 31 -10.79 26.96 7.10
CA ALA A 31 -11.43 26.84 8.40
C ALA A 31 -11.88 25.41 8.72
N LEU A 32 -12.25 24.62 7.72
CA LEU A 32 -12.53 23.18 7.88
C LEU A 32 -11.26 22.38 8.15
N ILE A 33 -10.23 22.61 7.36
CA ILE A 33 -8.94 21.93 7.50
C ILE A 33 -8.33 22.20 8.88
N ALA A 34 -8.42 23.44 9.38
CA ALA A 34 -7.90 23.82 10.70
C ALA A 34 -8.55 23.07 11.88
N LYS A 35 -9.70 22.41 11.67
CA LYS A 35 -10.39 21.59 12.69
C LYS A 35 -10.01 20.11 12.62
N ALA A 36 -9.27 19.72 11.60
CA ALA A 36 -8.92 18.31 11.37
C ALA A 36 -7.60 17.95 12.07
N ASP A 37 -7.51 16.74 12.61
CA ASP A 37 -6.28 16.19 13.17
C ASP A 37 -5.35 15.61 12.10
N THR A 38 -5.92 15.14 11.00
CA THR A 38 -5.20 14.46 9.92
C THR A 38 -5.90 14.71 8.59
N LEU A 39 -5.12 15.00 7.57
CA LEU A 39 -5.61 15.12 6.21
C LEU A 39 -5.47 13.78 5.49
N VAL A 40 -6.51 13.35 4.79
CA VAL A 40 -6.51 12.14 3.96
C VAL A 40 -6.78 12.54 2.52
N THR A 41 -5.94 12.08 1.59
CA THR A 41 -6.09 12.37 0.15
C THR A 41 -5.77 11.13 -0.69
N PHE A 42 -5.98 11.25 -1.99
CA PHE A 42 -5.50 10.30 -2.97
C PHE A 42 -4.63 11.00 -4.02
N ASN A 43 -3.32 10.82 -3.95
CA ASN A 43 -2.32 11.54 -4.74
C ASN A 43 -2.25 13.06 -4.43
N GLY A 44 -2.84 13.48 -3.34
CA GLY A 44 -2.97 14.89 -2.98
C GLY A 44 -1.65 15.57 -2.63
N LYS A 45 -0.66 14.80 -2.16
CA LYS A 45 0.69 15.35 -1.90
C LYS A 45 1.33 15.98 -3.12
N THR A 46 1.04 15.42 -4.29
CA THR A 46 1.68 15.83 -5.56
C THR A 46 0.78 16.77 -6.36
N PHE A 47 -0.54 16.73 -6.13
CA PHE A 47 -1.53 17.42 -6.96
C PHE A 47 -2.35 18.44 -6.17
N ASP A 48 -3.25 17.97 -5.29
CA ASP A 48 -4.30 18.82 -4.72
C ASP A 48 -3.73 19.84 -3.74
N LEU A 49 -2.79 19.43 -2.88
CA LEU A 49 -2.26 20.31 -1.85
C LEU A 49 -1.38 21.44 -2.41
N PRO A 50 -0.43 21.18 -3.32
CA PRO A 50 0.34 22.28 -3.92
C PRO A 50 -0.54 23.29 -4.66
N LEU A 51 -1.61 22.80 -5.33
CA LEU A 51 -2.56 23.69 -5.98
C LEU A 51 -3.33 24.51 -4.97
N LEU A 52 -3.89 23.88 -3.94
CA LEU A 52 -4.65 24.57 -2.89
C LEU A 52 -3.82 25.62 -2.17
N GLU A 53 -2.58 25.28 -1.80
CA GLU A 53 -1.64 26.22 -1.17
C GLU A 53 -1.33 27.41 -2.08
N SER A 54 -1.03 27.16 -3.34
CA SER A 54 -0.77 28.20 -4.33
C SER A 54 -1.95 29.16 -4.43
N ARG A 55 -3.19 28.65 -4.51
CA ARG A 55 -4.40 29.46 -4.57
C ARG A 55 -4.64 30.25 -3.27
N MET A 56 -4.37 29.65 -2.11
CA MET A 56 -4.46 30.34 -0.82
C MET A 56 -3.46 31.49 -0.70
N VAL A 57 -2.20 31.25 -1.11
CA VAL A 57 -1.16 32.31 -1.13
C VAL A 57 -1.56 33.47 -2.04
N MET A 58 -2.05 33.18 -3.26
CA MET A 58 -2.52 34.19 -4.20
C MET A 58 -3.68 35.06 -3.63
N ASN A 59 -4.54 34.44 -2.83
CA ASN A 59 -5.67 35.09 -2.15
C ASN A 59 -5.29 35.67 -0.76
N ARG A 60 -4.00 35.66 -0.38
CA ARG A 60 -3.49 36.13 0.91
C ARG A 60 -4.11 35.42 2.12
N ILE A 61 -4.49 34.17 1.96
CA ILE A 61 -5.02 33.32 3.03
C ILE A 61 -3.86 32.54 3.63
N ARG A 62 -3.65 32.69 4.95
CA ARG A 62 -2.66 31.90 5.67
C ARG A 62 -3.30 30.60 6.16
N ALA A 63 -2.86 29.47 5.64
CA ALA A 63 -3.25 28.15 6.10
C ALA A 63 -2.00 27.26 6.17
N HIS A 64 -1.79 26.58 7.30
CA HIS A 64 -0.66 25.68 7.52
C HIS A 64 -1.05 24.23 7.15
N ILE A 65 -1.40 24.02 5.87
CA ILE A 65 -1.89 22.70 5.40
C ILE A 65 -0.75 21.69 5.37
N THR A 66 0.46 22.12 4.99
CA THR A 66 1.64 21.26 4.91
C THR A 66 2.16 20.76 6.25
N ASP A 67 1.85 21.46 7.33
CA ASP A 67 2.30 21.11 8.69
C ASP A 67 1.43 20.02 9.34
N MET A 68 0.32 19.69 8.72
CA MET A 68 -0.62 18.68 9.24
C MET A 68 -0.16 17.25 8.96
N PRO A 69 -0.45 16.32 9.87
CA PRO A 69 -0.35 14.90 9.57
C PRO A 69 -1.16 14.57 8.31
N HIS A 70 -0.50 13.94 7.34
CA HIS A 70 -1.10 13.70 6.03
C HIS A 70 -0.94 12.26 5.59
N LEU A 71 -2.04 11.57 5.37
CA LEU A 71 -2.12 10.23 4.81
C LEU A 71 -2.53 10.30 3.33
N ASP A 72 -1.56 10.13 2.44
CA ASP A 72 -1.86 9.95 1.02
C ASP A 72 -2.13 8.47 0.73
N LEU A 73 -3.38 8.15 0.43
CA LEU A 73 -3.85 6.77 0.23
C LEU A 73 -3.26 6.10 -1.00
N LEU A 74 -2.85 6.85 -2.03
CA LEU A 74 -2.18 6.25 -3.19
C LEU A 74 -0.92 5.50 -2.76
N HIS A 75 -0.11 6.11 -1.88
CA HIS A 75 1.11 5.47 -1.40
C HIS A 75 0.83 4.31 -0.46
N ALA A 76 -0.19 4.44 0.40
CA ALA A 76 -0.62 3.38 1.31
C ALA A 76 -1.18 2.18 0.52
N ALA A 77 -2.07 2.43 -0.44
CA ALA A 77 -2.66 1.40 -1.30
C ALA A 77 -1.60 0.68 -2.15
N ARG A 78 -0.65 1.41 -2.73
CA ARG A 78 0.47 0.79 -3.48
C ARG A 78 1.31 -0.15 -2.62
N ARG A 79 1.50 0.16 -1.34
CA ARG A 79 2.25 -0.70 -0.43
C ARG A 79 1.56 -2.03 -0.15
N VAL A 80 0.24 -2.07 -0.16
CA VAL A 80 -0.55 -3.27 0.10
C VAL A 80 -0.90 -4.00 -1.19
N TYR A 81 -1.45 -3.31 -2.19
CA TYR A 81 -2.16 -3.92 -3.31
C TYR A 81 -1.39 -3.96 -4.62
N LYS A 82 -0.26 -3.21 -4.77
CA LYS A 82 0.45 -3.12 -6.06
C LYS A 82 0.96 -4.47 -6.56
N LEU A 83 1.37 -5.37 -5.65
CA LEU A 83 1.87 -6.69 -6.04
C LEU A 83 0.79 -7.51 -6.73
N ARG A 84 -0.45 -7.42 -6.28
CA ARG A 84 -1.61 -8.13 -6.84
C ARG A 84 -2.22 -7.41 -8.05
N LEU A 85 -2.40 -6.08 -7.95
CA LEU A 85 -3.17 -5.32 -8.93
C LEU A 85 -2.33 -4.72 -10.08
N GLY A 86 -1.02 -4.62 -9.91
CA GLY A 86 -0.12 -3.94 -10.85
C GLY A 86 -0.28 -2.42 -10.83
N ARG A 87 -1.50 -1.92 -10.96
CA ARG A 87 -1.86 -0.49 -10.88
C ARG A 87 -2.79 -0.22 -9.70
N CYS A 88 -2.74 1.00 -9.15
CA CYS A 88 -3.55 1.42 -8.00
C CYS A 88 -4.15 2.80 -8.27
N SER A 89 -4.91 2.96 -9.36
CA SER A 89 -5.81 4.11 -9.52
C SER A 89 -6.97 3.99 -8.54
N LEU A 90 -7.66 5.09 -8.24
CA LEU A 90 -8.81 5.06 -7.34
C LEU A 90 -9.88 4.08 -7.86
N THR A 91 -10.23 4.17 -9.14
CA THR A 91 -11.18 3.28 -9.80
C THR A 91 -10.78 1.79 -9.71
N ALA A 92 -9.49 1.47 -9.94
CA ALA A 92 -9.01 0.08 -9.82
C ALA A 92 -9.11 -0.45 -8.37
N LEU A 93 -8.92 0.42 -7.38
CA LEU A 93 -9.08 0.06 -5.97
C LEU A 93 -10.54 -0.08 -5.58
N GLU A 94 -11.42 0.76 -6.10
CA GLU A 94 -12.86 0.65 -5.89
C GLU A 94 -13.39 -0.71 -6.38
N GLU A 95 -13.00 -1.08 -7.59
CA GLU A 95 -13.41 -2.37 -8.16
C GLU A 95 -12.81 -3.56 -7.41
N ALA A 96 -11.48 -3.58 -7.25
CA ALA A 96 -10.76 -4.76 -6.77
C ALA A 96 -10.75 -4.92 -5.23
N VAL A 97 -10.95 -3.82 -4.48
CA VAL A 97 -10.83 -3.79 -3.01
C VAL A 97 -12.14 -3.46 -2.34
N LEU A 98 -12.91 -2.50 -2.88
CA LEU A 98 -14.21 -2.13 -2.33
C LEU A 98 -15.38 -2.90 -2.97
N GLY A 99 -15.12 -3.65 -4.07
CA GLY A 99 -16.15 -4.44 -4.78
C GLY A 99 -17.19 -3.58 -5.50
N ARG A 100 -16.82 -2.36 -5.89
CA ARG A 100 -17.72 -1.41 -6.59
C ARG A 100 -17.14 -1.02 -7.94
N ALA A 101 -17.83 -1.39 -9.02
CA ALA A 101 -17.58 -0.83 -10.34
C ALA A 101 -18.45 0.40 -10.54
N ARG A 102 -17.87 1.48 -11.03
CA ARG A 102 -18.65 2.66 -11.42
C ARG A 102 -19.36 2.38 -12.74
N GLN A 103 -20.65 2.73 -12.78
CA GLN A 103 -21.43 2.73 -14.02
C GLN A 103 -21.50 4.17 -14.50
N ASP A 104 -21.32 4.38 -15.80
CA ASP A 104 -21.40 5.69 -16.46
C ASP A 104 -20.53 6.79 -15.81
N ASP A 105 -19.30 6.44 -15.44
CA ASP A 105 -18.39 7.37 -14.78
C ASP A 105 -17.88 8.44 -15.76
N LEU A 106 -17.87 9.69 -15.29
CA LEU A 106 -17.34 10.81 -16.06
C LEU A 106 -15.82 10.69 -16.17
N PRO A 107 -15.23 10.60 -17.38
CA PRO A 107 -13.80 10.66 -17.52
C PRO A 107 -13.23 11.96 -16.92
N GLY A 108 -12.27 11.85 -15.98
CA GLY A 108 -11.70 13.02 -15.29
C GLY A 108 -11.17 14.10 -16.23
N ALA A 109 -10.75 13.73 -17.45
CA ALA A 109 -10.32 14.65 -18.49
C ALA A 109 -11.44 15.60 -18.99
N GLN A 110 -12.72 15.21 -18.84
CA GLN A 110 -13.88 16.03 -19.25
C GLN A 110 -14.32 17.01 -18.18
N VAL A 111 -13.89 16.86 -16.94
CA VAL A 111 -14.30 17.72 -15.81
C VAL A 111 -13.98 19.20 -16.07
N PRO A 112 -12.76 19.58 -16.53
CA PRO A 112 -12.44 20.98 -16.79
C PRO A 112 -13.32 21.59 -17.89
N GLU A 113 -13.56 20.86 -18.96
CA GLU A 113 -14.39 21.34 -20.08
C GLU A 113 -15.83 21.63 -19.63
N ARG A 114 -16.44 20.70 -18.87
CA ARG A 114 -17.80 20.89 -18.32
C ARG A 114 -17.87 22.08 -17.38
N TYR A 115 -16.86 22.23 -16.51
CA TYR A 115 -16.81 23.36 -15.59
C TYR A 115 -16.65 24.70 -16.31
N PHE A 116 -15.77 24.81 -17.31
CA PHE A 116 -15.61 26.03 -18.10
C PHE A 116 -16.86 26.36 -18.95
N THR A 117 -17.55 25.34 -19.43
CA THR A 117 -18.84 25.56 -20.12
C THR A 117 -19.89 26.08 -19.15
N TYR A 118 -19.98 25.48 -17.95
CA TYR A 118 -20.85 26.01 -16.90
C TYR A 118 -20.57 27.48 -16.54
N LEU A 119 -19.32 27.86 -16.39
CA LEU A 119 -18.95 29.26 -16.09
C LEU A 119 -19.41 30.25 -17.18
N LYS A 120 -19.52 29.79 -18.42
CA LYS A 120 -19.97 30.62 -19.58
C LYS A 120 -21.50 30.63 -19.72
N THR A 121 -22.15 29.51 -19.50
CA THR A 121 -23.58 29.33 -19.78
C THR A 121 -24.48 29.48 -18.56
N GLY A 122 -23.95 29.22 -17.36
CA GLY A 122 -24.72 29.11 -16.13
C GLY A 122 -25.52 27.81 -16.01
N GLU A 123 -25.37 26.87 -16.93
CA GLU A 123 -26.15 25.64 -17.00
C GLU A 123 -25.64 24.62 -15.94
N PHE A 124 -26.31 24.55 -14.79
CA PHE A 124 -25.89 23.74 -13.65
C PHE A 124 -25.94 22.23 -13.95
N ALA A 125 -26.81 21.77 -14.84
CA ALA A 125 -26.92 20.36 -15.23
C ALA A 125 -25.58 19.78 -15.72
N LEU A 126 -24.71 20.59 -16.30
CA LEU A 126 -23.36 20.18 -16.72
C LEU A 126 -22.45 19.73 -15.56
N LEU A 127 -22.76 20.15 -14.33
CA LEU A 127 -21.98 19.82 -13.13
C LEU A 127 -22.53 18.64 -12.34
N GLU A 128 -23.71 18.14 -12.62
CA GLU A 128 -24.34 17.05 -11.86
C GLU A 128 -23.48 15.79 -11.83
N ASP A 129 -22.97 15.38 -13.01
CA ASP A 129 -22.06 14.24 -13.11
C ASP A 129 -20.72 14.50 -12.44
N VAL A 130 -20.19 15.72 -12.53
CA VAL A 130 -18.94 16.13 -11.86
C VAL A 130 -19.10 16.04 -10.34
N LEU A 131 -20.23 16.51 -9.82
CA LEU A 131 -20.52 16.45 -8.38
C LEU A 131 -20.70 15.02 -7.89
N ARG A 132 -21.41 14.20 -8.66
CA ARG A 132 -21.59 12.77 -8.34
C ARG A 132 -20.23 12.06 -8.33
N HIS A 133 -19.41 12.23 -9.37
CA HIS A 133 -18.06 11.69 -9.44
C HIS A 133 -17.21 12.09 -8.24
N ASN A 134 -17.14 13.38 -7.90
CA ASN A 134 -16.38 13.87 -6.76
C ASN A 134 -16.94 13.37 -5.41
N PHE A 135 -18.28 13.22 -5.28
CA PHE A 135 -18.91 12.65 -4.09
C PHE A 135 -18.45 11.19 -3.89
N ASP A 136 -18.46 10.39 -4.96
CA ASP A 136 -18.02 8.99 -4.91
C ASP A 136 -16.53 8.88 -4.61
N ASP A 137 -15.69 9.74 -5.17
CA ASP A 137 -14.26 9.82 -4.85
C ASP A 137 -14.05 10.03 -3.34
N VAL A 138 -14.66 11.07 -2.77
CA VAL A 138 -14.50 11.41 -1.36
C VAL A 138 -15.01 10.29 -0.44
N ARG A 139 -16.13 9.65 -0.79
CA ARG A 139 -16.67 8.50 -0.06
C ARG A 139 -15.70 7.32 -0.12
N SER A 140 -15.16 7.02 -1.29
CA SER A 140 -14.19 5.93 -1.49
C SER A 140 -12.91 6.13 -0.68
N LEU A 141 -12.47 7.37 -0.46
CA LEU A 141 -11.31 7.65 0.41
C LEU A 141 -11.55 7.19 1.85
N ALA A 142 -12.73 7.44 2.40
CA ALA A 142 -13.08 6.99 3.75
C ALA A 142 -13.10 5.47 3.86
N GLU A 143 -13.74 4.79 2.90
CA GLU A 143 -13.83 3.33 2.86
C GLU A 143 -12.44 2.70 2.66
N LEU A 144 -11.63 3.19 1.73
CA LEU A 144 -10.25 2.72 1.52
C LEU A 144 -9.38 2.92 2.75
N THR A 145 -9.54 4.04 3.46
CA THR A 145 -8.83 4.26 4.73
C THR A 145 -9.14 3.15 5.72
N ALA A 146 -10.42 2.83 5.91
CA ALA A 146 -10.86 1.78 6.84
C ALA A 146 -10.31 0.41 6.42
N VAL A 147 -10.37 0.06 5.13
CA VAL A 147 -9.89 -1.22 4.61
C VAL A 147 -8.37 -1.34 4.74
N ILE A 148 -7.61 -0.30 4.40
CA ILE A 148 -6.15 -0.29 4.55
C ILE A 148 -5.76 -0.39 6.04
N CYS A 149 -6.41 0.35 6.93
CA CYS A 149 -6.17 0.23 8.37
C CYS A 149 -6.48 -1.18 8.88
N SER A 150 -7.55 -1.82 8.39
CA SER A 150 -7.90 -3.20 8.71
C SER A 150 -6.83 -4.18 8.23
N ALA A 151 -6.29 -3.99 7.03
CA ALA A 151 -5.21 -4.82 6.47
C ALA A 151 -3.96 -4.84 7.36
N TYR A 152 -3.59 -3.69 7.92
CA TYR A 152 -2.46 -3.61 8.85
C TYR A 152 -2.80 -4.11 10.27
N ARG A 153 -4.05 -3.99 10.70
CA ARG A 153 -4.48 -4.44 12.03
C ARG A 153 -4.63 -5.96 12.10
N ARG A 154 -5.15 -6.58 11.04
CA ARG A 154 -5.47 -8.01 10.94
C ARG A 154 -5.04 -8.57 9.60
N PRO A 155 -3.72 -8.73 9.35
CA PRO A 155 -3.21 -9.25 8.08
C PRO A 155 -3.71 -10.66 7.77
N GLU A 156 -4.01 -11.46 8.81
CA GLU A 156 -4.56 -12.82 8.71
C GLU A 156 -5.96 -12.87 8.09
N GLY A 157 -6.69 -11.76 8.12
CA GLY A 157 -8.00 -11.62 7.49
C GLY A 157 -7.94 -11.22 6.01
N LEU A 158 -6.76 -11.00 5.44
CA LEU A 158 -6.61 -10.69 4.03
C LEU A 158 -6.82 -11.94 3.16
N ARG A 159 -7.63 -11.77 2.11
CA ARG A 159 -7.98 -12.86 1.19
C ARG A 159 -6.82 -13.32 0.30
N TYR A 160 -5.92 -12.41 -0.05
CA TYR A 160 -4.89 -12.65 -1.06
C TYR A 160 -3.50 -12.69 -0.44
N GLU A 161 -2.76 -13.74 -0.75
CA GLU A 161 -1.38 -13.96 -0.28
C GLU A 161 -0.44 -12.81 -0.63
N GLN A 162 -0.60 -12.22 -1.83
CA GLN A 162 0.19 -11.06 -2.27
C GLN A 162 0.01 -9.85 -1.37
N ASP A 163 -1.21 -9.63 -0.89
CA ASP A 163 -1.52 -8.51 0.00
C ASP A 163 -0.91 -8.77 1.40
N ILE A 164 -0.97 -10.01 1.91
CA ILE A 164 -0.32 -10.42 3.18
C ILE A 164 1.21 -10.23 3.08
N LEU A 165 1.82 -10.71 2.00
CA LEU A 165 3.27 -10.54 1.76
C LEU A 165 3.65 -9.06 1.72
N SER A 166 2.83 -8.25 1.06
CA SER A 166 3.05 -6.81 0.92
C SER A 166 2.96 -6.08 2.25
N VAL A 167 1.99 -6.42 3.10
CA VAL A 167 1.85 -5.90 4.48
C VAL A 167 3.05 -6.30 5.32
N GLY A 168 3.48 -7.57 5.27
CA GLY A 168 4.69 -8.04 5.96
C GLY A 168 5.94 -7.25 5.56
N LYS A 169 6.13 -7.00 4.25
CA LYS A 169 7.22 -6.16 3.74
C LYS A 169 7.11 -4.72 4.22
N ALA A 170 5.90 -4.18 4.33
CA ALA A 170 5.68 -2.83 4.84
C ALA A 170 6.03 -2.73 6.34
N PHE A 171 5.63 -3.71 7.15
CA PHE A 171 6.02 -3.80 8.56
C PHE A 171 7.54 -3.89 8.72
N LEU A 172 8.20 -4.71 7.92
CA LEU A 172 9.65 -4.87 7.99
C LEU A 172 10.39 -3.55 7.70
N ARG A 173 9.94 -2.80 6.67
CA ARG A 173 10.47 -1.46 6.35
C ARG A 173 10.23 -0.44 7.47
N GLY A 174 9.11 -0.56 8.18
CA GLY A 174 8.77 0.28 9.32
C GLY A 174 9.39 -0.16 10.65
N GLY A 175 10.32 -1.13 10.64
CA GLY A 175 10.98 -1.65 11.85
C GLY A 175 10.09 -2.54 12.74
N ARG A 176 8.87 -2.82 12.31
CA ARG A 176 7.91 -3.65 13.05
C ARG A 176 8.15 -5.14 12.78
N THR A 177 9.31 -5.62 13.23
CA THR A 177 9.82 -6.95 12.88
C THR A 177 8.91 -8.09 13.30
N GLN A 178 8.29 -8.03 14.47
CA GLN A 178 7.40 -9.11 14.94
C GLN A 178 6.12 -9.22 14.10
N GLN A 179 5.50 -8.08 13.77
CA GLN A 179 4.33 -8.08 12.88
C GLN A 179 4.68 -8.57 11.46
N ALA A 180 5.85 -8.18 10.95
CA ALA A 180 6.34 -8.68 9.67
C ALA A 180 6.50 -10.20 9.67
N ARG A 181 7.12 -10.76 10.72
CA ARG A 181 7.30 -12.21 10.88
C ARG A 181 5.96 -12.95 10.97
N ALA A 182 4.99 -12.38 11.68
CA ALA A 182 3.64 -12.95 11.74
C ALA A 182 3.03 -13.07 10.35
N CYS A 183 3.09 -12.01 9.51
CA CYS A 183 2.63 -12.06 8.13
C CYS A 183 3.35 -13.16 7.30
N PHE A 184 4.68 -13.25 7.41
CA PHE A 184 5.42 -14.25 6.63
C PHE A 184 5.16 -15.69 7.10
N LYS A 185 4.89 -15.91 8.40
CA LYS A 185 4.50 -17.22 8.93
C LYS A 185 3.13 -17.69 8.41
N ILE A 186 2.17 -16.77 8.23
CA ILE A 186 0.87 -17.08 7.60
C ILE A 186 1.08 -17.69 6.20
N LEU A 187 2.09 -17.24 5.47
CA LEU A 187 2.40 -17.68 4.11
C LEU A 187 3.25 -18.96 4.05
N GLY A 188 3.56 -19.57 5.17
CA GLY A 188 4.50 -20.71 5.25
C GLY A 188 4.08 -21.97 4.46
N HIS A 189 2.83 -22.05 3.99
CA HIS A 189 2.29 -23.15 3.17
C HIS A 189 1.61 -22.65 1.89
N SER A 190 1.93 -21.44 1.46
CA SER A 190 1.34 -20.80 0.30
C SER A 190 2.26 -20.85 -0.92
N THR A 191 1.74 -20.45 -2.09
CA THR A 191 2.56 -20.32 -3.30
C THR A 191 3.68 -19.28 -3.15
N LEU A 192 3.53 -18.36 -2.22
CA LEU A 192 4.53 -17.32 -1.87
C LEU A 192 5.44 -17.72 -0.69
N SER A 193 5.34 -18.97 -0.22
CA SER A 193 6.16 -19.50 0.88
C SER A 193 7.67 -19.27 0.65
N PRO A 194 8.26 -19.56 -0.51
CA PRO A 194 9.70 -19.33 -0.72
C PRO A 194 10.10 -17.88 -0.52
N GLN A 195 9.28 -16.93 -0.99
CA GLN A 195 9.54 -15.49 -0.81
C GLN A 195 9.38 -15.07 0.66
N ALA A 196 8.35 -15.56 1.34
CA ALA A 196 8.11 -15.28 2.76
C ALA A 196 9.26 -15.80 3.62
N HIS A 197 9.78 -17.00 3.33
CA HIS A 197 10.92 -17.61 4.04
C HIS A 197 12.22 -16.83 3.84
N LEU A 198 12.47 -16.23 2.67
CA LEU A 198 13.59 -15.33 2.46
C LEU A 198 13.53 -14.11 3.40
N TYR A 199 12.36 -13.49 3.55
CA TYR A 199 12.18 -12.37 4.48
C TYR A 199 12.30 -12.80 5.95
N LEU A 200 11.74 -13.95 6.33
CA LEU A 200 11.88 -14.53 7.67
C LEU A 200 13.34 -14.79 7.99
N SER A 201 14.06 -15.48 7.11
CA SER A 201 15.51 -15.75 7.25
C SER A 201 16.30 -14.47 7.45
N SER A 202 16.10 -13.47 6.58
CA SER A 202 16.75 -12.17 6.71
C SER A 202 16.44 -11.50 8.05
N SER A 203 15.22 -11.62 8.53
CA SER A 203 14.78 -11.06 9.81
C SER A 203 15.46 -11.76 11.00
N TYR A 204 15.54 -13.09 11.01
CA TYR A 204 16.21 -13.86 12.05
C TYR A 204 17.73 -13.57 12.07
N LYS A 205 18.38 -13.52 10.89
CA LYS A 205 19.81 -13.19 10.78
C LYS A 205 20.11 -11.81 11.34
N ARG A 206 19.30 -10.79 11.04
CA ARG A 206 19.46 -9.42 11.59
C ARG A 206 19.30 -9.39 13.11
N GLY A 207 18.35 -10.20 13.65
CA GLY A 207 18.13 -10.35 15.08
C GLY A 207 19.18 -11.23 15.77
N ARG A 208 20.12 -11.84 15.04
CA ARG A 208 21.05 -12.86 15.52
C ARG A 208 20.36 -14.08 16.14
N GLU A 209 19.13 -14.34 15.73
CA GLU A 209 18.31 -15.49 16.13
C GLU A 209 18.66 -16.68 15.25
N TRP A 210 19.90 -17.18 15.43
CA TRP A 210 20.52 -18.16 14.54
C TRP A 210 19.85 -19.53 14.59
N GLU A 211 19.31 -19.94 15.75
CA GLU A 211 18.62 -21.22 15.89
C GLU A 211 17.29 -21.22 15.11
N ASP A 212 16.53 -20.12 15.17
CA ASP A 212 15.28 -19.95 14.40
C ASP A 212 15.58 -19.92 12.89
N ALA A 213 16.64 -19.23 12.49
CA ALA A 213 17.07 -19.23 11.09
C ALA A 213 17.45 -20.62 10.61
N ALA A 214 18.22 -21.38 11.42
CA ALA A 214 18.63 -22.74 11.09
C ALA A 214 17.45 -23.70 11.04
N ALA A 215 16.48 -23.58 11.94
CA ALA A 215 15.24 -24.36 11.92
C ALA A 215 14.43 -24.11 10.64
N LEU A 216 14.32 -22.83 10.24
CA LEU A 216 13.64 -22.43 8.99
C LEU A 216 14.32 -23.05 7.76
N TRP A 217 15.66 -22.98 7.65
CA TRP A 217 16.38 -23.54 6.50
C TRP A 217 16.25 -25.07 6.43
N LYS A 218 16.26 -25.77 7.57
CA LYS A 218 16.02 -27.21 7.61
C LYS A 218 14.64 -27.58 7.13
N ASP A 219 13.63 -26.82 7.55
CA ASP A 219 12.26 -27.00 7.13
C ASP A 219 12.08 -26.74 5.62
N MET A 220 12.71 -25.68 5.08
CA MET A 220 12.73 -25.41 3.63
C MET A 220 13.36 -26.58 2.84
N ILE A 221 14.49 -27.12 3.33
CA ILE A 221 15.14 -28.28 2.71
C ILE A 221 14.20 -29.49 2.71
N ALA A 222 13.55 -29.79 3.84
CA ALA A 222 12.65 -30.92 3.97
C ALA A 222 11.44 -30.81 3.02
N ARG A 223 11.05 -29.60 2.65
CA ARG A 223 9.96 -29.33 1.69
C ARG A 223 10.42 -29.14 0.24
N GLY A 224 11.73 -29.21 -0.02
CA GLY A 224 12.29 -28.93 -1.34
C GLY A 224 12.15 -27.47 -1.78
N GLU A 225 12.01 -26.53 -0.85
CA GLU A 225 11.84 -25.12 -1.11
C GLU A 225 13.17 -24.36 -1.16
N GLY A 226 13.25 -23.34 -2.03
CA GLY A 226 14.38 -22.40 -2.07
C GLY A 226 15.63 -22.93 -2.75
N GLY A 227 15.56 -24.10 -3.40
CA GLY A 227 16.66 -24.67 -4.17
C GLY A 227 17.91 -24.90 -3.34
N VAL A 228 19.05 -24.49 -3.88
CA VAL A 228 20.38 -24.60 -3.22
C VAL A 228 20.53 -23.66 -2.01
N TRP A 229 19.79 -22.56 -2.00
CA TRP A 229 20.02 -21.47 -1.04
C TRP A 229 19.94 -21.88 0.44
N PRO A 230 18.94 -22.66 0.92
CA PRO A 230 18.88 -23.06 2.34
C PRO A 230 20.08 -23.92 2.78
N TYR A 231 20.62 -24.76 1.91
CA TYR A 231 21.80 -25.55 2.18
C TYR A 231 23.03 -24.67 2.38
N ILE A 232 23.20 -23.64 1.55
CA ILE A 232 24.29 -22.66 1.66
C ILE A 232 24.19 -21.88 2.97
N GLU A 233 23.01 -21.42 3.35
CA GLU A 233 22.83 -20.69 4.60
C GLU A 233 23.07 -21.57 5.84
N LEU A 234 22.68 -22.85 5.80
CA LEU A 234 23.00 -23.81 6.84
C LEU A 234 24.50 -24.11 6.93
N ALA A 235 25.19 -24.24 5.79
CA ALA A 235 26.64 -24.43 5.78
C ALA A 235 27.35 -23.24 6.46
N LYS A 236 27.00 -22.01 6.09
CA LYS A 236 27.51 -20.78 6.71
C LYS A 236 27.23 -20.72 8.22
N TYR A 237 26.02 -21.10 8.63
CA TYR A 237 25.65 -21.15 10.05
C TYR A 237 26.52 -22.10 10.84
N TYR A 238 26.71 -23.35 10.34
CA TYR A 238 27.58 -24.33 11.01
C TYR A 238 29.02 -23.89 11.02
N GLU A 239 29.54 -23.29 9.95
CA GLU A 239 30.93 -22.83 9.84
C GLU A 239 31.17 -21.62 10.75
N HIS A 240 30.40 -20.56 10.62
CA HIS A 240 30.75 -19.29 11.25
C HIS A 240 30.16 -19.09 12.65
N VAL A 241 28.95 -19.67 12.91
CA VAL A 241 28.27 -19.49 14.20
C VAL A 241 28.53 -20.65 15.14
N ARG A 242 28.38 -21.90 14.66
CA ARG A 242 28.54 -23.10 15.50
C ARG A 242 29.94 -23.65 15.49
N ARG A 243 30.79 -23.24 14.53
CA ARG A 243 32.14 -23.77 14.29
C ARG A 243 32.20 -25.30 14.18
N ASP A 244 31.14 -25.88 13.65
CA ASP A 244 30.99 -27.31 13.36
C ASP A 244 31.30 -27.55 11.87
N TYR A 245 32.58 -27.66 11.57
CA TYR A 245 33.06 -27.80 10.20
C TYR A 245 32.59 -29.09 9.53
N GLY A 246 32.39 -30.15 10.32
CA GLY A 246 31.89 -31.41 9.80
C GLY A 246 30.44 -31.30 9.28
N ARG A 247 29.57 -30.60 10.03
CA ARG A 247 28.22 -30.30 9.55
C ARG A 247 28.21 -29.30 8.41
N ALA A 248 29.05 -28.29 8.45
CA ALA A 248 29.19 -27.31 7.37
C ALA A 248 29.55 -28.00 6.04
N GLN A 249 30.55 -28.91 6.07
CA GLN A 249 30.99 -29.68 4.89
C GLN A 249 29.85 -30.55 4.33
N ARG A 250 29.07 -31.24 5.19
CA ARG A 250 27.91 -32.03 4.75
C ARG A 250 26.84 -31.18 4.08
N CYS A 251 26.54 -30.00 4.63
CA CYS A 251 25.60 -29.07 4.02
C CYS A 251 26.09 -28.54 2.65
N ALA A 252 27.37 -28.23 2.54
CA ALA A 252 27.97 -27.80 1.28
C ALA A 252 27.95 -28.92 0.22
N ALA A 253 28.25 -30.14 0.60
CA ALA A 253 28.17 -31.30 -0.30
C ALA A 253 26.75 -31.57 -0.76
N ALA A 254 25.74 -31.43 0.12
CA ALA A 254 24.34 -31.57 -0.22
C ALA A 254 23.88 -30.45 -1.17
N ALA A 255 24.37 -29.21 -0.99
CA ALA A 255 24.12 -28.09 -1.89
C ALA A 255 24.63 -28.38 -3.31
N LEU A 256 25.87 -28.90 -3.41
CA LEU A 256 26.49 -29.26 -4.67
C LEU A 256 25.71 -30.40 -5.37
N GLN A 257 25.35 -31.45 -4.62
CA GLN A 257 24.56 -32.56 -5.15
C GLN A 257 23.20 -32.09 -5.69
N TYR A 258 22.50 -31.21 -4.94
CA TYR A 258 21.25 -30.61 -5.40
C TYR A 258 21.43 -29.83 -6.70
N ALA A 259 22.48 -29.00 -6.79
CA ALA A 259 22.77 -28.21 -7.99
C ALA A 259 23.05 -29.09 -9.21
N LEU A 260 23.85 -30.17 -9.05
CA LEU A 260 24.17 -31.12 -10.10
C LEU A 260 22.92 -31.88 -10.59
N ASN A 261 22.10 -32.36 -9.65
CA ASN A 261 20.86 -33.04 -10.02
C ASN A 261 19.88 -32.14 -10.79
N THR A 262 19.78 -30.84 -10.38
CA THR A 262 18.93 -29.87 -11.06
C THR A 262 19.46 -29.53 -12.46
N ALA A 263 20.76 -29.42 -12.63
CA ALA A 263 21.40 -29.17 -13.92
C ALA A 263 21.24 -30.34 -14.91
N LEU A 264 21.28 -31.57 -14.40
CA LEU A 264 21.06 -32.77 -15.21
C LEU A 264 19.60 -32.93 -15.67
N LEU A 265 18.64 -32.52 -14.84
CA LEU A 265 17.20 -32.61 -15.13
C LEU A 265 16.70 -31.41 -15.98
N GLY A 266 17.39 -30.26 -15.99
CA GLY A 266 17.05 -29.06 -16.76
C GLY A 266 17.71 -28.97 -18.13
N GLY A 267 18.39 -29.99 -18.59
CA GLY A 267 19.06 -30.05 -19.89
C GLY A 267 18.26 -30.76 -21.00
N GLU A 268 16.97 -31.02 -20.80
CA GLU A 268 16.09 -31.66 -21.79
C GLU A 268 14.95 -30.73 -22.27
N ASP A 269 15.23 -29.41 -22.46
CA ASP A 269 14.31 -28.51 -23.18
C ASP A 269 15.06 -27.79 -24.31
#